data_9987582bac64420d4a2a38b859e3b94c
#
_entry.id   9987582bac64420d4a2a38b859e3b94c
#
_cell.length_a   1.000
_cell.length_b   1.000
_cell.length_c   1.000
_cell.angle_alpha   90.00
_cell.angle_beta   90.00
_cell.angle_gamma   90.00
#
_symmetry.space_group_name_H-M   'P 1'
#
loop_
_entity.id
_entity.type
_entity.pdbx_description
1 polymer ?
#
loop_
_entity_poly.entity_id
_entity_poly.type
_entity_poly.pdbx_seq_one_letter_code
_entity_poly.pdbx_strand_id
1 'polypeptide(L)'
;MPYGKKTPGSRRALREAKKRNRNNSFNSKEIRRRYLIACEGTETEPNYFNELKSKLPKEIVVMAKGDGRNTLGLIKWAEKEKRSFEESIGEQIDEVWIVMDRDSFKAHHFDNAIRSAEAKGYKLAWSNECFELWVLLHFKGINHAMSRKEIYKELSDIFGSNYEKDGKSEKLYSLIRKYDGCENDAIDRAKRLWGNKNYIPHQANPATGVFKLIETLNKYYQ
;
A
#
# COMPACT_ATOMS: atom_id res chain seq x y z
N MET A 1 46.74 -23.65 51.26
CA MET A 1 45.73 -22.69 50.71
C MET A 1 46.35 -22.00 49.51
N PRO A 2 45.91 -22.26 48.25
CA PRO A 2 46.41 -21.52 47.12
C PRO A 2 45.47 -20.35 46.77
N TYR A 3 46.00 -19.16 46.70
CA TYR A 3 45.36 -17.93 46.25
C TYR A 3 44.95 -18.04 44.79
N GLY A 4 43.64 -17.92 44.53
CA GLY A 4 43.10 -17.88 43.18
C GLY A 4 43.54 -16.62 42.43
N LYS A 5 44.20 -16.80 41.30
CA LYS A 5 44.58 -15.73 40.35
C LYS A 5 43.34 -15.14 39.71
N LYS A 6 42.99 -13.90 39.99
CA LYS A 6 41.99 -13.09 39.27
C LYS A 6 42.50 -12.80 37.87
N THR A 7 41.85 -13.30 36.86
CA THR A 7 42.13 -13.05 35.43
C THR A 7 41.79 -11.60 35.05
N PRO A 8 42.76 -10.78 34.53
CA PRO A 8 42.53 -9.36 34.22
C PRO A 8 41.69 -9.08 32.96
N GLY A 9 41.18 -10.09 32.26
CA GLY A 9 40.50 -9.91 30.98
C GLY A 9 39.03 -9.51 31.05
N SER A 10 38.33 -9.75 32.18
CA SER A 10 36.85 -9.65 32.18
C SER A 10 36.29 -8.24 32.22
N ARG A 11 36.99 -7.26 32.84
CA ARG A 11 36.49 -5.88 32.95
C ARG A 11 36.69 -5.06 31.66
N ARG A 12 37.74 -5.35 30.92
CA ARG A 12 38.04 -4.70 29.64
C ARG A 12 37.09 -5.21 28.55
N ALA A 13 36.86 -6.53 28.48
CA ALA A 13 35.92 -7.18 27.58
C ALA A 13 34.48 -6.72 27.84
N LEU A 14 34.06 -6.58 29.10
CA LEU A 14 32.76 -6.04 29.47
C LEU A 14 32.60 -4.55 29.12
N ARG A 15 33.66 -3.75 29.23
CA ARG A 15 33.64 -2.34 28.80
C ARG A 15 33.59 -2.21 27.28
N GLU A 16 34.30 -3.04 26.54
CA GLU A 16 34.29 -3.07 25.08
C GLU A 16 32.96 -3.61 24.53
N ALA A 17 32.38 -4.63 25.16
CA ALA A 17 31.03 -5.13 24.83
C ALA A 17 29.95 -4.07 25.12
N LYS A 18 30.03 -3.35 26.25
CA LYS A 18 29.14 -2.20 26.54
C LYS A 18 29.33 -1.04 25.57
N LYS A 19 30.58 -0.78 25.11
CA LYS A 19 30.86 0.27 24.12
C LYS A 19 30.37 -0.13 22.73
N ARG A 20 30.49 -1.41 22.34
CA ARG A 20 29.90 -1.96 21.12
C ARG A 20 28.38 -1.92 21.14
N ASN A 21 27.73 -2.30 22.24
CA ASN A 21 26.27 -2.18 22.38
C ASN A 21 25.80 -0.72 22.39
N ARG A 22 26.52 0.24 23.00
CA ARG A 22 26.20 1.67 22.90
C ARG A 22 26.37 2.19 21.47
N ASN A 23 27.41 1.79 20.76
CA ASN A 23 27.61 2.21 19.36
C ASN A 23 26.58 1.56 18.42
N ASN A 24 26.14 0.33 18.67
CA ASN A 24 25.05 -0.28 17.92
C ASN A 24 23.69 0.35 18.22
N SER A 25 23.45 0.86 19.44
CA SER A 25 22.22 1.59 19.77
C SER A 25 22.18 3.02 19.23
N PHE A 26 23.35 3.60 18.86
CA PHE A 26 23.41 4.92 18.23
C PHE A 26 23.27 4.90 16.70
N ASN A 27 23.34 3.73 16.06
CA ASN A 27 23.25 3.59 14.60
C ASN A 27 21.92 3.04 14.06
N SER A 28 20.97 2.70 14.91
CA SER A 28 19.58 2.54 14.49
C SER A 28 18.83 3.85 14.77
N LYS A 29 19.06 4.90 13.98
CA LYS A 29 17.99 5.84 13.71
C LYS A 29 16.87 4.98 13.12
N GLU A 30 15.85 4.70 13.92
CA GLU A 30 14.61 4.10 13.43
C GLU A 30 14.24 4.87 12.18
N ILE A 31 14.30 4.21 11.03
CA ILE A 31 14.00 4.85 9.75
C ILE A 31 12.49 5.03 9.76
N ARG A 32 12.03 6.16 10.27
CA ARG A 32 10.62 6.55 10.13
C ARG A 32 10.36 6.81 8.66
N ARG A 33 9.35 6.12 8.12
CA ARG A 33 8.87 6.34 6.76
C ARG A 33 7.43 6.79 6.80
N ARG A 34 7.11 7.80 5.99
CA ARG A 34 5.79 8.42 5.93
C ARG A 34 5.23 8.30 4.54
N TYR A 35 4.09 7.67 4.46
CA TYR A 35 3.36 7.43 3.23
C TYR A 35 2.03 8.18 3.26
N LEU A 36 1.76 8.98 2.23
CA LEU A 36 0.43 9.47 1.95
C LEU A 36 -0.16 8.61 0.83
N ILE A 37 -1.27 7.95 1.12
CA ILE A 37 -2.05 7.19 0.14
C ILE A 37 -3.32 7.99 -0.13
N ALA A 38 -3.36 8.66 -1.26
CA ALA A 38 -4.50 9.44 -1.71
C ALA A 38 -5.38 8.55 -2.58
N CYS A 39 -6.57 8.22 -2.09
CA CYS A 39 -7.53 7.35 -2.73
C CYS A 39 -8.62 8.16 -3.43
N GLU A 40 -9.10 7.67 -4.58
CA GLU A 40 -10.23 8.25 -5.27
C GLU A 40 -11.54 8.00 -4.51
N GLY A 41 -11.78 6.75 -4.12
CA GLY A 41 -12.93 6.38 -3.31
C GLY A 41 -12.84 6.89 -1.87
N THR A 42 -13.99 7.09 -1.24
CA THR A 42 -14.07 7.55 0.15
C THR A 42 -14.12 6.39 1.16
N GLU A 43 -14.36 5.18 0.71
CA GLU A 43 -14.62 4.02 1.57
C GLU A 43 -13.67 2.84 1.30
N THR A 44 -13.81 2.15 0.18
CA THR A 44 -13.18 0.84 -0.06
C THR A 44 -11.66 0.88 0.08
N GLU A 45 -10.99 1.75 -0.68
CA GLU A 45 -9.54 1.84 -0.70
C GLU A 45 -8.98 2.40 0.62
N PRO A 46 -9.50 3.54 1.17
CA PRO A 46 -9.02 4.05 2.45
C PRO A 46 -9.20 3.05 3.59
N ASN A 47 -10.34 2.35 3.65
CA ASN A 47 -10.61 1.35 4.67
C ASN A 47 -9.63 0.18 4.57
N TYR A 48 -9.38 -0.34 3.37
CA TYR A 48 -8.39 -1.38 3.13
C TYR A 48 -6.99 -0.99 3.63
N PHE A 49 -6.49 0.19 3.25
CA PHE A 49 -5.16 0.63 3.65
C PHE A 49 -5.06 1.04 5.13
N ASN A 50 -6.12 1.59 5.73
CA ASN A 50 -6.16 1.89 7.15
C ASN A 50 -6.17 0.62 8.01
N GLU A 51 -6.81 -0.44 7.54
CA GLU A 51 -6.75 -1.74 8.20
C GLU A 51 -5.36 -2.37 8.05
N LEU A 52 -4.78 -2.34 6.85
CA LEU A 52 -3.41 -2.80 6.58
C LEU A 52 -2.38 -2.08 7.46
N LYS A 53 -2.51 -0.75 7.62
CA LYS A 53 -1.65 0.08 8.47
C LYS A 53 -1.53 -0.47 9.89
N SER A 54 -2.60 -1.04 10.45
CA SER A 54 -2.59 -1.57 11.83
C SER A 54 -1.57 -2.69 12.05
N LYS A 55 -1.04 -3.28 10.97
CA LYS A 55 -0.07 -4.38 10.98
C LYS A 55 1.36 -3.91 10.73
N LEU A 56 1.56 -2.66 10.36
CA LEU A 56 2.88 -2.09 10.13
C LEU A 56 3.53 -1.67 11.45
N PRO A 57 4.88 -1.68 11.54
CA PRO A 57 5.61 -1.10 12.65
C PRO A 57 5.21 0.37 12.87
N LYS A 58 5.30 0.84 14.11
CA LYS A 58 4.92 2.22 14.49
C LYS A 58 5.74 3.31 13.78
N GLU A 59 6.94 2.96 13.34
CA GLU A 59 7.86 3.80 12.59
C GLU A 59 7.37 4.08 11.16
N ILE A 60 6.45 3.24 10.66
CA ILE A 60 5.86 3.38 9.33
C ILE A 60 4.51 4.10 9.47
N VAL A 61 4.51 5.36 9.10
CA VAL A 61 3.30 6.18 9.15
C VAL A 61 2.60 6.13 7.78
N VAL A 62 1.40 5.59 7.76
CA VAL A 62 0.53 5.55 6.58
C VAL A 62 -0.69 6.40 6.84
N MET A 63 -0.96 7.34 5.94
CA MET A 63 -2.20 8.11 5.89
C MET A 63 -2.95 7.72 4.61
N ALA A 64 -4.00 6.94 4.76
CA ALA A 64 -4.90 6.61 3.67
C ALA A 64 -6.17 7.45 3.81
N LYS A 65 -6.44 8.27 2.81
CA LYS A 65 -7.60 9.16 2.76
C LYS A 65 -8.22 9.12 1.37
N GLY A 66 -9.54 9.18 1.33
CA GLY A 66 -10.32 9.31 0.11
C GLY A 66 -11.04 10.65 0.07
N ASP A 67 -11.30 11.15 -1.13
CA ASP A 67 -11.88 12.47 -1.35
C ASP A 67 -13.14 12.44 -2.25
N GLY A 68 -13.39 11.32 -2.96
CA GLY A 68 -14.52 11.18 -3.88
C GLY A 68 -14.42 12.09 -5.12
N ARG A 69 -13.25 12.63 -5.43
CA ARG A 69 -13.04 13.54 -6.55
C ARG A 69 -12.63 12.79 -7.80
N ASN A 70 -12.83 13.46 -8.94
CA ASN A 70 -12.29 12.97 -10.21
C ASN A 70 -10.75 12.96 -10.20
N THR A 71 -10.17 12.18 -11.10
CA THR A 71 -8.74 11.90 -11.19
C THR A 71 -7.80 13.11 -11.12
N LEU A 72 -8.09 14.22 -11.80
CA LEU A 72 -7.26 15.44 -11.75
C LEU A 72 -7.46 16.21 -10.43
N GLY A 73 -8.67 16.19 -9.89
CA GLY A 73 -8.98 16.75 -8.58
C GLY A 73 -8.24 16.03 -7.47
N LEU A 74 -8.13 14.70 -7.57
CA LEU A 74 -7.39 13.85 -6.63
C LEU A 74 -5.91 14.25 -6.53
N ILE A 75 -5.22 14.52 -7.67
CA ILE A 75 -3.81 14.92 -7.65
C ILE A 75 -3.61 16.26 -6.93
N LYS A 76 -4.48 17.25 -7.20
CA LYS A 76 -4.43 18.55 -6.52
C LYS A 76 -4.74 18.43 -5.02
N TRP A 77 -5.69 17.58 -4.68
CA TRP A 77 -6.04 17.33 -3.31
C TRP A 77 -4.90 16.61 -2.56
N ALA A 78 -4.28 15.60 -3.16
CA ALA A 78 -3.12 14.92 -2.59
C ALA A 78 -1.96 15.89 -2.28
N GLU A 79 -1.73 16.87 -3.17
CA GLU A 79 -0.73 17.91 -2.95
C GLU A 79 -1.09 18.80 -1.73
N LYS A 80 -2.36 19.17 -1.59
CA LYS A 80 -2.85 19.95 -0.45
C LYS A 80 -2.73 19.15 0.85
N GLU A 81 -3.15 17.89 0.85
CA GLU A 81 -3.04 17.01 2.02
C GLU A 81 -1.59 16.77 2.44
N LYS A 82 -0.69 16.58 1.46
CA LYS A 82 0.74 16.47 1.73
C LYS A 82 1.24 17.70 2.50
N ARG A 83 0.99 18.91 1.97
CA ARG A 83 1.42 20.17 2.62
C ARG A 83 0.86 20.31 4.03
N SER A 84 -0.46 20.13 4.17
CA SER A 84 -1.15 20.24 5.46
C SER A 84 -0.58 19.29 6.51
N PHE A 85 -0.24 18.07 6.09
CA PHE A 85 0.36 17.09 6.98
C PHE A 85 1.79 17.50 7.36
N GLU A 86 2.63 17.85 6.38
CA GLU A 86 4.02 18.28 6.61
C GLU A 86 4.08 19.51 7.54
N GLU A 87 3.16 20.46 7.37
CA GLU A 87 3.02 21.64 8.25
C GLU A 87 2.61 21.24 9.68
N SER A 88 1.68 20.28 9.80
CA SER A 88 1.15 19.87 11.11
C SER A 88 2.13 19.10 11.99
N ILE A 89 3.04 18.33 11.38
CA ILE A 89 3.98 17.47 12.10
C ILE A 89 5.43 17.98 12.07
N GLY A 90 5.72 19.00 11.22
CA GLY A 90 7.08 19.52 11.02
C GLY A 90 8.04 18.56 10.33
N GLU A 91 7.53 17.53 9.62
CA GLU A 91 8.32 16.49 8.97
C GLU A 91 7.77 16.18 7.57
N GLN A 92 8.65 15.80 6.65
CA GLN A 92 8.27 15.55 5.26
C GLN A 92 7.62 14.17 5.04
N ILE A 93 6.75 14.09 4.04
CA ILE A 93 6.24 12.83 3.48
C ILE A 93 7.30 12.25 2.54
N ASP A 94 7.71 11.01 2.78
CA ASP A 94 8.71 10.32 1.95
C ASP A 94 8.14 9.90 0.60
N GLU A 95 6.91 9.40 0.56
CA GLU A 95 6.26 8.94 -0.66
C GLU A 95 4.76 9.30 -0.67
N VAL A 96 4.31 9.77 -1.82
CA VAL A 96 2.88 9.95 -2.12
C VAL A 96 2.45 8.91 -3.14
N TRP A 97 1.41 8.16 -2.81
CA TRP A 97 0.77 7.18 -3.68
C TRP A 97 -0.62 7.65 -4.07
N ILE A 98 -0.93 7.56 -5.34
CA ILE A 98 -2.26 7.83 -5.88
C ILE A 98 -2.93 6.51 -6.22
N VAL A 99 -4.05 6.24 -5.57
CA VAL A 99 -4.89 5.06 -5.80
C VAL A 99 -6.15 5.54 -6.53
N MET A 100 -6.36 5.06 -7.74
CA MET A 100 -7.47 5.49 -8.59
C MET A 100 -7.93 4.39 -9.53
N ASP A 101 -9.17 4.48 -9.95
CA ASP A 101 -9.83 3.55 -10.85
C ASP A 101 -9.94 4.12 -12.26
N ARG A 102 -9.94 3.24 -13.26
CA ARG A 102 -10.15 3.63 -14.66
C ARG A 102 -11.64 3.83 -14.97
N ASP A 103 -12.48 3.04 -14.41
CA ASP A 103 -13.91 2.79 -14.65
C ASP A 103 -14.70 3.80 -15.51
N SER A 104 -15.22 4.87 -14.89
CA SER A 104 -16.13 5.82 -15.49
C SER A 104 -15.45 7.01 -16.16
N PHE A 105 -14.13 7.13 -16.10
CA PHE A 105 -13.44 8.29 -16.68
C PHE A 105 -13.23 8.17 -18.19
N LYS A 106 -13.26 9.33 -18.86
CA LYS A 106 -12.79 9.39 -20.24
C LYS A 106 -11.32 9.00 -20.30
N ALA A 107 -10.96 8.18 -21.30
CA ALA A 107 -9.60 7.64 -21.46
C ALA A 107 -8.49 8.70 -21.27
N HIS A 108 -8.63 9.85 -21.92
CA HIS A 108 -7.64 10.91 -21.86
C HIS A 108 -7.54 11.61 -20.48
N HIS A 109 -8.61 11.63 -19.69
CA HIS A 109 -8.55 12.16 -18.32
C HIS A 109 -7.72 11.25 -17.43
N PHE A 110 -7.91 9.95 -17.54
CA PHE A 110 -7.15 8.95 -16.79
C PHE A 110 -5.65 9.01 -17.12
N ASP A 111 -5.30 8.99 -18.41
CA ASP A 111 -3.91 9.07 -18.84
C ASP A 111 -3.26 10.41 -18.46
N ASN A 112 -4.01 11.52 -18.50
CA ASN A 112 -3.52 12.83 -18.06
C ASN A 112 -3.27 12.86 -16.56
N ALA A 113 -4.11 12.21 -15.76
CA ALA A 113 -3.89 12.12 -14.31
C ALA A 113 -2.63 11.31 -13.98
N ILE A 114 -2.40 10.19 -14.68
CA ILE A 114 -1.16 9.41 -14.55
C ILE A 114 0.05 10.30 -14.82
N ARG A 115 0.09 10.96 -15.99
CA ARG A 115 1.21 11.86 -16.33
C ARG A 115 1.39 13.00 -15.32
N SER A 116 0.30 13.56 -14.81
CA SER A 116 0.33 14.63 -13.81
C SER A 116 0.90 14.17 -12.48
N ALA A 117 0.55 12.95 -12.03
CA ALA A 117 1.09 12.36 -10.82
C ALA A 117 2.59 12.05 -10.96
N GLU A 118 2.98 11.45 -12.09
CA GLU A 118 4.38 11.14 -12.40
C GLU A 118 5.25 12.40 -12.46
N ALA A 119 4.76 13.47 -13.08
CA ALA A 119 5.46 14.76 -13.15
C ALA A 119 5.70 15.39 -11.77
N LYS A 120 4.91 15.04 -10.77
CA LYS A 120 5.08 15.45 -9.37
C LYS A 120 5.94 14.46 -8.54
N GLY A 121 6.42 13.39 -9.15
CA GLY A 121 7.15 12.32 -8.45
C GLY A 121 6.25 11.44 -7.58
N TYR A 122 4.93 11.47 -7.78
CA TYR A 122 3.99 10.61 -7.06
C TYR A 122 3.98 9.22 -7.69
N LYS A 123 3.84 8.22 -6.84
CA LYS A 123 3.69 6.83 -7.28
C LYS A 123 2.23 6.50 -7.53
N LEU A 124 2.00 5.50 -8.37
CA LEU A 124 0.68 5.16 -8.88
C LEU A 124 0.32 3.71 -8.56
N ALA A 125 -0.88 3.53 -8.05
CA ALA A 125 -1.50 2.25 -7.78
C ALA A 125 -2.91 2.24 -8.38
N TRP A 126 -3.01 2.44 -9.71
CA TRP A 126 -4.28 2.44 -10.41
C TRP A 126 -4.76 1.04 -10.77
N SER A 127 -6.06 0.90 -10.92
CA SER A 127 -6.73 -0.34 -11.37
C SER A 127 -7.61 -0.08 -12.60
N ASN A 128 -7.71 -1.06 -13.48
CA ASN A 128 -8.61 -1.11 -14.61
C ASN A 128 -9.31 -2.48 -14.60
N GLU A 129 -10.54 -2.59 -14.27
CA GLU A 129 -11.61 -1.57 -14.19
C GLU A 129 -11.61 -0.79 -12.87
N CYS A 130 -11.56 -1.46 -11.70
CA CYS A 130 -11.70 -0.86 -10.38
C CYS A 130 -10.78 -1.56 -9.34
N PHE A 131 -10.68 -0.97 -8.15
CA PHE A 131 -9.86 -1.47 -7.03
C PHE A 131 -10.24 -2.91 -6.64
N GLU A 132 -11.48 -3.27 -6.79
CA GLU A 132 -11.96 -4.62 -6.45
C GLU A 132 -11.34 -5.72 -7.34
N LEU A 133 -10.72 -5.38 -8.46
CA LEU A 133 -9.88 -6.32 -9.19
C LEU A 133 -8.72 -6.81 -8.29
N TRP A 134 -8.08 -5.90 -7.53
CA TRP A 134 -7.05 -6.28 -6.56
C TRP A 134 -7.60 -7.24 -5.50
N VAL A 135 -8.80 -6.96 -4.99
CA VAL A 135 -9.47 -7.84 -4.02
C VAL A 135 -9.72 -9.23 -4.61
N LEU A 136 -10.26 -9.30 -5.83
CA LEU A 136 -10.56 -10.57 -6.51
C LEU A 136 -9.31 -11.41 -6.75
N LEU A 137 -8.17 -10.78 -7.04
CA LEU A 137 -6.90 -11.47 -7.27
C LEU A 137 -6.38 -12.22 -6.05
N HIS A 138 -6.85 -11.95 -4.83
CA HIS A 138 -6.53 -12.76 -3.65
C HIS A 138 -7.09 -14.19 -3.74
N PHE A 139 -8.15 -14.38 -4.51
CA PHE A 139 -8.91 -15.65 -4.57
C PHE A 139 -8.67 -16.39 -5.88
N LYS A 140 -8.64 -15.70 -7.00
CA LYS A 140 -8.54 -16.32 -8.33
C LYS A 140 -7.73 -15.51 -9.33
N GLY A 141 -7.15 -16.20 -10.30
CA GLY A 141 -6.51 -15.57 -11.47
C GLY A 141 -7.55 -15.12 -12.49
N ILE A 142 -7.27 -14.01 -13.16
CA ILE A 142 -8.08 -13.42 -14.22
C ILE A 142 -7.23 -13.35 -15.49
N ASN A 143 -7.80 -13.67 -16.66
CA ASN A 143 -7.11 -13.66 -17.95
C ASN A 143 -7.89 -12.97 -19.08
N HIS A 144 -9.00 -12.33 -18.75
CA HIS A 144 -9.87 -11.61 -19.69
C HIS A 144 -10.33 -10.29 -19.09
N ALA A 145 -10.73 -9.35 -19.93
CA ALA A 145 -11.30 -8.08 -19.49
C ALA A 145 -12.58 -8.31 -18.68
N MET A 146 -12.72 -7.59 -17.59
CA MET A 146 -13.89 -7.67 -16.72
C MET A 146 -14.44 -6.26 -16.46
N SER A 147 -15.74 -6.14 -16.48
CA SER A 147 -16.45 -4.96 -15.99
C SER A 147 -16.53 -4.96 -14.45
N ARG A 148 -16.76 -3.79 -13.86
CA ARG A 148 -17.01 -3.66 -12.41
C ARG A 148 -18.14 -4.57 -11.93
N LYS A 149 -19.23 -4.71 -12.69
CA LYS A 149 -20.36 -5.58 -12.34
C LYS A 149 -19.96 -7.06 -12.27
N GLU A 150 -19.13 -7.51 -13.19
CA GLU A 150 -18.62 -8.89 -13.19
C GLU A 150 -17.72 -9.13 -11.99
N ILE A 151 -16.82 -8.19 -11.68
CA ILE A 151 -15.96 -8.26 -10.49
C ILE A 151 -16.80 -8.32 -9.22
N TYR A 152 -17.81 -7.45 -9.08
CA TYR A 152 -18.70 -7.43 -7.92
C TYR A 152 -19.51 -8.71 -7.77
N LYS A 153 -19.95 -9.30 -8.89
CA LYS A 153 -20.63 -10.59 -8.87
C LYS A 153 -19.72 -11.69 -8.35
N GLU A 154 -18.50 -11.78 -8.86
CA GLU A 154 -17.51 -12.76 -8.41
C GLU A 154 -17.21 -12.63 -6.91
N LEU A 155 -17.03 -11.40 -6.42
CA LEU A 155 -16.82 -11.15 -5.00
C LEU A 155 -18.05 -11.49 -4.15
N SER A 156 -19.26 -11.25 -4.68
CA SER A 156 -20.50 -11.63 -4.01
C SER A 156 -20.61 -13.14 -3.85
N ASP A 157 -20.24 -13.88 -4.89
CA ASP A 157 -20.23 -15.35 -4.86
C ASP A 157 -19.20 -15.88 -3.85
N ILE A 158 -18.01 -15.25 -3.77
CA ILE A 158 -16.95 -15.62 -2.82
C ILE A 158 -17.38 -15.33 -1.38
N PHE A 159 -17.91 -14.14 -1.11
CA PHE A 159 -18.27 -13.72 0.25
C PHE A 159 -19.65 -14.20 0.72
N GLY A 160 -20.43 -14.81 -0.16
CA GLY A 160 -21.78 -15.29 0.17
C GLY A 160 -22.76 -14.15 0.53
N SER A 161 -22.50 -12.92 0.06
CA SER A 161 -23.32 -11.73 0.32
C SER A 161 -23.23 -10.76 -0.86
N ASN A 162 -24.13 -9.78 -0.92
CA ASN A 162 -24.11 -8.77 -1.98
C ASN A 162 -22.95 -7.80 -1.75
N TYR A 163 -21.85 -7.97 -2.49
CA TYR A 163 -20.63 -7.14 -2.34
C TYR A 163 -20.90 -5.66 -2.52
N GLU A 164 -21.74 -5.26 -3.45
CA GLU A 164 -22.03 -3.84 -3.73
C GLU A 164 -22.69 -3.14 -2.54
N LYS A 165 -23.52 -3.88 -1.78
CA LYS A 165 -24.22 -3.36 -0.59
C LYS A 165 -23.43 -3.56 0.70
N ASP A 166 -22.81 -4.72 0.86
CA ASP A 166 -22.28 -5.17 2.15
C ASP A 166 -20.75 -5.23 2.16
N GLY A 167 -20.10 -5.28 0.99
CA GLY A 167 -18.68 -5.55 0.86
C GLY A 167 -17.76 -4.33 1.01
N LYS A 168 -18.32 -3.12 0.94
CA LYS A 168 -17.57 -1.87 1.18
C LYS A 168 -17.32 -1.63 2.68
N SER A 169 -16.99 -2.69 3.36
CA SER A 169 -16.84 -2.76 4.80
C SER A 169 -15.56 -2.06 5.26
N GLU A 170 -15.61 -1.46 6.45
CA GLU A 170 -14.43 -0.95 7.15
C GLU A 170 -13.38 -2.03 7.43
N LYS A 171 -13.72 -3.30 7.24
CA LYS A 171 -12.88 -4.47 7.51
C LYS A 171 -12.59 -5.31 6.27
N LEU A 172 -12.45 -4.69 5.11
CA LEU A 172 -12.25 -5.40 3.84
C LEU A 172 -11.00 -6.30 3.85
N TYR A 173 -9.89 -5.82 4.42
CA TYR A 173 -8.66 -6.62 4.52
C TYR A 173 -8.86 -7.86 5.41
N SER A 174 -9.53 -7.72 6.55
CA SER A 174 -9.89 -8.85 7.42
C SER A 174 -10.89 -9.80 6.76
N LEU A 175 -11.82 -9.27 5.97
CA LEU A 175 -12.79 -10.07 5.21
C LEU A 175 -12.09 -10.96 4.18
N ILE A 176 -11.14 -10.40 3.42
CA ILE A 176 -10.32 -11.17 2.46
C ILE A 176 -9.66 -12.34 3.18
N ARG A 177 -9.04 -12.11 4.33
CA ARG A 177 -8.36 -13.17 5.09
C ARG A 177 -9.32 -14.20 5.69
N LYS A 178 -10.51 -13.77 6.11
CA LYS A 178 -11.56 -14.67 6.63
C LYS A 178 -12.00 -15.70 5.59
N TYR A 179 -11.97 -15.33 4.31
CA TYR A 179 -12.31 -16.20 3.19
C TYR A 179 -11.07 -16.79 2.49
N ASP A 180 -9.96 -16.94 3.23
CA ASP A 180 -8.73 -17.57 2.77
C ASP A 180 -8.05 -16.89 1.56
N GLY A 181 -8.28 -15.59 1.40
CA GLY A 181 -7.61 -14.79 0.38
C GLY A 181 -6.10 -14.69 0.66
N CYS A 182 -5.28 -14.96 -0.37
CA CYS A 182 -3.83 -14.99 -0.30
C CYS A 182 -3.22 -13.73 -0.95
N GLU A 183 -2.51 -12.90 -0.16
CA GLU A 183 -1.88 -11.68 -0.65
C GLU A 183 -0.72 -11.96 -1.60
N ASN A 184 0.10 -12.98 -1.33
CA ASN A 184 1.20 -13.35 -2.22
C ASN A 184 0.68 -13.79 -3.60
N ASP A 185 -0.39 -14.57 -3.63
CA ASP A 185 -1.06 -14.96 -4.86
C ASP A 185 -1.61 -13.74 -5.62
N ALA A 186 -2.20 -12.78 -4.90
CA ALA A 186 -2.69 -11.55 -5.49
C ALA A 186 -1.57 -10.73 -6.13
N ILE A 187 -0.42 -10.61 -5.45
CA ILE A 187 0.78 -9.95 -5.98
C ILE A 187 1.24 -10.64 -7.27
N ASP A 188 1.39 -11.96 -7.27
CA ASP A 188 1.87 -12.72 -8.42
C ASP A 188 0.89 -12.65 -9.60
N ARG A 189 -0.41 -12.73 -9.32
CA ARG A 189 -1.47 -12.60 -10.34
C ARG A 189 -1.50 -11.18 -10.92
N ALA A 190 -1.40 -10.15 -10.07
CA ALA A 190 -1.35 -8.76 -10.51
C ALA A 190 -0.10 -8.47 -11.36
N LYS A 191 1.07 -9.00 -11.00
CA LYS A 191 2.30 -8.90 -11.81
C LYS A 191 2.15 -9.53 -13.19
N ARG A 192 1.50 -10.69 -13.27
CA ARG A 192 1.22 -11.34 -14.56
C ARG A 192 0.31 -10.48 -15.44
N LEU A 193 -0.74 -9.88 -14.87
CA LEU A 193 -1.63 -8.96 -15.60
C LEU A 193 -0.89 -7.69 -16.02
N TRP A 194 -0.05 -7.15 -15.13
CA TRP A 194 0.71 -5.94 -15.40
C TRP A 194 1.71 -6.16 -16.55
N GLY A 195 2.40 -7.28 -16.57
CA GLY A 195 3.33 -7.69 -17.63
C GLY A 195 4.48 -6.72 -17.89
N ASN A 196 5.25 -7.01 -18.96
CA ASN A 196 6.30 -6.12 -19.48
C ASN A 196 5.76 -5.25 -20.65
N LYS A 197 4.52 -4.80 -20.59
CA LYS A 197 3.86 -4.20 -21.74
C LYS A 197 3.98 -2.67 -21.72
N ASN A 198 4.44 -2.11 -22.84
CA ASN A 198 4.18 -0.74 -23.22
C ASN A 198 2.69 -0.62 -23.58
N TYR A 199 1.81 -0.67 -22.58
CA TYR A 199 0.38 -0.50 -22.82
C TYR A 199 -0.04 0.93 -22.51
N ILE A 200 -1.08 1.35 -23.21
CA ILE A 200 -1.78 2.59 -22.88
C ILE A 200 -2.64 2.28 -21.65
N PRO A 201 -2.47 2.96 -20.50
CA PRO A 201 -3.10 2.58 -19.24
C PRO A 201 -4.62 2.41 -19.31
N HIS A 202 -5.34 3.28 -20.05
CA HIS A 202 -6.79 3.16 -20.18
C HIS A 202 -7.27 1.95 -20.99
N GLN A 203 -6.38 1.28 -21.74
CA GLN A 203 -6.68 0.08 -22.54
C GLN A 203 -6.31 -1.22 -21.83
N ALA A 204 -5.55 -1.12 -20.74
CA ALA A 204 -5.06 -2.29 -20.01
C ALA A 204 -6.15 -2.82 -19.06
N ASN A 205 -7.08 -3.63 -19.55
CA ASN A 205 -8.08 -4.34 -18.75
C ASN A 205 -7.97 -5.86 -19.00
N PRO A 206 -7.73 -6.67 -17.97
CA PRO A 206 -7.54 -6.31 -16.56
C PRO A 206 -6.11 -5.89 -16.23
N ALA A 207 -5.94 -4.88 -15.36
CA ALA A 207 -4.65 -4.52 -14.80
C ALA A 207 -4.82 -3.81 -13.44
N THR A 208 -3.91 -4.03 -12.50
CA THR A 208 -3.86 -3.28 -11.25
C THR A 208 -2.41 -3.08 -10.82
N GLY A 209 -2.07 -1.86 -10.42
CA GLY A 209 -0.77 -1.47 -9.87
C GLY A 209 -0.74 -1.46 -8.34
N VAL A 210 -1.81 -1.87 -7.67
CA VAL A 210 -1.91 -1.90 -6.19
C VAL A 210 -0.81 -2.78 -5.59
N PHE A 211 -0.43 -3.87 -6.24
CA PHE A 211 0.65 -4.73 -5.79
C PHE A 211 1.98 -3.99 -5.53
N LYS A 212 2.28 -2.92 -6.28
CA LYS A 212 3.51 -2.12 -6.10
C LYS A 212 3.53 -1.41 -4.76
N LEU A 213 2.37 -0.86 -4.35
CA LEU A 213 2.20 -0.23 -3.06
C LEU A 213 2.30 -1.28 -1.94
N ILE A 214 1.62 -2.42 -2.10
CA ILE A 214 1.68 -3.52 -1.14
C ILE A 214 3.11 -4.03 -0.97
N GLU A 215 3.85 -4.31 -2.04
CA GLU A 215 5.26 -4.71 -1.96
C GLU A 215 6.15 -3.65 -1.30
N THR A 216 5.83 -2.36 -1.49
CA THR A 216 6.55 -1.29 -0.82
C THR A 216 6.31 -1.32 0.69
N LEU A 217 5.08 -1.54 1.13
CA LEU A 217 4.72 -1.64 2.53
C LEU A 217 5.20 -2.96 3.16
N ASN A 218 5.16 -4.06 2.41
CA ASN A 218 5.58 -5.39 2.88
C ASN A 218 7.07 -5.48 3.23
N LYS A 219 7.91 -4.55 2.76
CA LYS A 219 9.32 -4.46 3.19
C LYS A 219 9.48 -4.21 4.69
N TYR A 220 8.43 -3.76 5.36
CA TYR A 220 8.40 -3.43 6.79
C TYR A 220 7.65 -4.45 7.64
N TYR A 221 7.05 -5.48 7.03
CA TYR A 221 6.58 -6.63 7.79
C TYR A 221 7.78 -7.50 8.19
N GLN A 222 7.97 -7.64 9.46
CA GLN A 222 8.91 -8.60 10.07
C GLN A 222 8.18 -9.88 10.45
#